data_10b79e33e27b576bb28a7780b00bc889
#
_entry.id   10b79e33e27b576bb28a7780b00bc889
#
_cell.length_a   1.000
_cell.length_b   1.000
_cell.length_c   1.000
_cell.angle_alpha   90.00
_cell.angle_beta   90.00
_cell.angle_gamma   90.00
#
_symmetry.space_group_name_H-M   'P 1'
#
loop_
_entity.id
_entity.type
_entity.pdbx_description
1 polymer ?
#
loop_
_entity_poly.entity_id
_entity_poly.type
_entity_poly.pdbx_seq_one_letter_code
_entity_poly.pdbx_strand_id
1 'polypeptide(L)'
;MGVFRRAALYLVRKKGKATLLFLIFFLVSGLLLICFSILDGTEKASRDLRSNIGAAFYIRPYAQMTLEDGVLNEGTAPVISEQSIDEVIDTSEGQVKAYNTEHYGYAKSEQIHFLPGAGDNEASNMGQVTAVRDSKLTDVFLNEEYTLLAGRHIQPEDENKILISAELAAENSLEVGDVLTLTHAGLDQRDREYIDTIPEKTVFVEVEIVGIFQCDGAADSADSPTAGKAANHIYSDSHLLVNLQEQQEG
;
A
#
# COMPACT_ATOMS: atom_id res chain seq x y z
N MET A 1 -17.43 57.44 -50.13
CA MET A 1 -17.91 57.00 -48.84
C MET A 1 -17.20 55.67 -48.44
N GLY A 2 -16.45 55.59 -47.35
CA GLY A 2 -15.72 54.41 -46.98
C GLY A 2 -16.63 53.25 -46.56
N VAL A 3 -16.21 52.01 -46.74
CA VAL A 3 -16.94 50.76 -46.44
C VAL A 3 -17.41 50.77 -44.97
N PHE A 4 -16.62 51.25 -44.05
CA PHE A 4 -16.94 51.36 -42.64
C PHE A 4 -18.15 52.26 -42.35
N ARG A 5 -18.26 53.40 -43.03
CA ARG A 5 -19.39 54.33 -42.86
C ARG A 5 -20.69 53.74 -43.34
N ARG A 6 -20.67 52.95 -44.42
CA ARG A 6 -21.88 52.23 -44.97
C ARG A 6 -22.28 51.12 -43.98
N ALA A 7 -21.32 50.38 -43.42
CA ALA A 7 -21.61 49.32 -42.44
C ALA A 7 -22.22 49.91 -41.16
N ALA A 8 -21.67 51.01 -40.64
CA ALA A 8 -22.19 51.70 -39.45
C ALA A 8 -23.65 52.21 -39.67
N LEU A 9 -23.93 52.80 -40.84
CA LEU A 9 -25.29 53.27 -41.20
C LEU A 9 -26.28 52.08 -41.32
N TYR A 10 -25.82 50.92 -41.81
CA TYR A 10 -26.65 49.71 -41.89
C TYR A 10 -27.00 49.16 -40.49
N LEU A 11 -26.02 49.12 -39.56
CA LEU A 11 -26.23 48.72 -38.18
C LEU A 11 -27.25 49.62 -37.44
N VAL A 12 -27.14 50.94 -37.62
CA VAL A 12 -28.07 51.92 -37.02
C VAL A 12 -29.48 51.81 -37.60
N ARG A 13 -29.64 51.50 -38.89
CA ARG A 13 -30.92 51.34 -39.53
C ARG A 13 -31.66 50.04 -39.22
N LYS A 14 -30.91 48.95 -38.90
CA LYS A 14 -31.50 47.64 -38.62
C LYS A 14 -31.11 47.16 -37.22
N LYS A 15 -31.36 47.98 -36.21
CA LYS A 15 -30.96 47.74 -34.79
C LYS A 15 -31.34 46.35 -34.28
N GLY A 16 -32.55 45.85 -34.57
CA GLY A 16 -32.98 44.54 -34.07
C GLY A 16 -32.15 43.37 -34.59
N LYS A 17 -31.79 43.41 -35.92
CA LYS A 17 -30.94 42.34 -36.51
C LYS A 17 -29.51 42.45 -35.99
N ALA A 18 -28.99 43.65 -35.81
CA ALA A 18 -27.66 43.90 -35.28
C ALA A 18 -27.55 43.44 -33.80
N THR A 19 -28.56 43.74 -32.99
CA THR A 19 -28.63 43.29 -31.58
C THR A 19 -28.72 41.76 -31.49
N LEU A 20 -29.54 41.13 -32.32
CA LEU A 20 -29.65 39.66 -32.36
C LEU A 20 -28.31 39.02 -32.71
N LEU A 21 -27.63 39.54 -33.73
CA LEU A 21 -26.33 39.02 -34.16
C LEU A 21 -25.29 39.19 -33.07
N PHE A 22 -25.26 40.36 -32.43
CA PHE A 22 -24.36 40.62 -31.28
C PHE A 22 -24.63 39.66 -30.15
N LEU A 23 -25.89 39.40 -29.81
CA LEU A 23 -26.27 38.49 -28.74
C LEU A 23 -25.84 37.05 -29.02
N ILE A 24 -25.96 36.60 -30.24
CA ILE A 24 -25.48 35.27 -30.68
C ILE A 24 -23.96 35.19 -30.54
N PHE A 25 -23.21 36.17 -31.05
CA PHE A 25 -21.77 36.19 -30.93
C PHE A 25 -21.32 36.27 -29.47
N PHE A 26 -21.98 37.05 -28.64
CA PHE A 26 -21.70 37.15 -27.20
C PHE A 26 -21.92 35.83 -26.49
N LEU A 27 -23.03 35.13 -26.82
CA LEU A 27 -23.36 33.82 -26.27
C LEU A 27 -22.30 32.76 -26.66
N VAL A 28 -21.98 32.71 -27.96
CA VAL A 28 -20.97 31.75 -28.47
C VAL A 28 -19.58 32.02 -27.85
N SER A 29 -19.17 33.30 -27.80
CA SER A 29 -17.89 33.66 -27.19
C SER A 29 -17.85 33.34 -25.70
N GLY A 30 -18.95 33.58 -24.98
CA GLY A 30 -19.07 33.22 -23.57
C GLY A 30 -18.98 31.73 -23.34
N LEU A 31 -19.64 30.90 -24.15
CA LEU A 31 -19.55 29.45 -24.10
C LEU A 31 -18.11 28.95 -24.36
N LEU A 32 -17.46 29.53 -25.40
CA LEU A 32 -16.05 29.17 -25.69
C LEU A 32 -15.13 29.50 -24.53
N LEU A 33 -15.27 30.66 -23.88
CA LEU A 33 -14.45 31.03 -22.70
C LEU A 33 -14.70 30.08 -21.54
N ILE A 34 -15.94 29.66 -21.29
CA ILE A 34 -16.27 28.69 -20.26
C ILE A 34 -15.63 27.34 -20.59
N CYS A 35 -15.72 26.85 -21.82
CA CYS A 35 -15.07 25.62 -22.24
C CYS A 35 -13.56 25.65 -22.04
N PHE A 36 -12.89 26.73 -22.46
CA PHE A 36 -11.45 26.86 -22.24
C PHE A 36 -11.08 26.92 -20.76
N SER A 37 -11.88 27.62 -19.94
CA SER A 37 -11.65 27.68 -18.48
C SER A 37 -11.78 26.31 -17.81
N ILE A 38 -12.78 25.50 -18.25
CA ILE A 38 -12.96 24.13 -17.73
C ILE A 38 -11.78 23.24 -18.14
N LEU A 39 -11.34 23.32 -19.41
CA LEU A 39 -10.21 22.54 -19.90
C LEU A 39 -8.92 22.87 -19.14
N ASP A 40 -8.61 24.16 -18.99
CA ASP A 40 -7.41 24.60 -18.24
C ASP A 40 -7.49 24.18 -16.77
N GLY A 41 -8.65 24.35 -16.14
CA GLY A 41 -8.90 23.92 -14.76
C GLY A 41 -8.73 22.42 -14.56
N THR A 42 -9.26 21.61 -15.50
CA THR A 42 -9.13 20.14 -15.45
C THR A 42 -7.70 19.69 -15.67
N GLU A 43 -6.99 20.31 -16.59
CA GLU A 43 -5.57 19.98 -16.85
C GLU A 43 -4.68 20.36 -15.67
N LYS A 44 -4.95 21.50 -15.04
CA LYS A 44 -4.24 21.93 -13.84
C LYS A 44 -4.53 21.01 -12.66
N ALA A 45 -5.80 20.69 -12.40
CA ALA A 45 -6.18 19.74 -11.36
C ALA A 45 -5.55 18.36 -11.57
N SER A 46 -5.52 17.87 -12.83
CA SER A 46 -4.86 16.60 -13.17
C SER A 46 -3.35 16.64 -12.94
N ARG A 47 -2.69 17.75 -13.24
CA ARG A 47 -1.25 17.94 -12.96
C ARG A 47 -0.97 18.02 -11.46
N ASP A 48 -1.79 18.78 -10.72
CA ASP A 48 -1.65 18.90 -9.27
C ASP A 48 -1.89 17.55 -8.56
N LEU A 49 -2.90 16.77 -9.00
CA LEU A 49 -3.12 15.40 -8.54
C LEU A 49 -1.89 14.51 -8.80
N ARG A 50 -1.38 14.49 -10.03
CA ARG A 50 -0.19 13.69 -10.37
C ARG A 50 1.05 14.12 -9.61
N SER A 51 1.22 15.40 -9.31
CA SER A 51 2.36 15.89 -8.54
C SER A 51 2.26 15.57 -7.05
N ASN A 52 1.05 15.47 -6.52
CA ASN A 52 0.81 15.21 -5.10
C ASN A 52 0.76 13.71 -4.78
N ILE A 53 0.16 12.90 -5.67
CA ILE A 53 0.08 11.45 -5.49
C ILE A 53 1.39 10.77 -5.91
N GLY A 54 2.15 11.38 -6.86
CA GLY A 54 3.32 10.77 -7.48
C GLY A 54 2.93 9.61 -8.40
N ALA A 55 3.92 9.01 -9.07
CA ALA A 55 3.77 7.74 -9.75
C ALA A 55 4.35 6.68 -8.80
N ALA A 56 3.53 5.75 -8.34
CA ALA A 56 4.01 4.57 -7.64
C ALA A 56 4.24 3.45 -8.66
N PHE A 57 5.34 2.73 -8.54
CA PHE A 57 5.61 1.51 -9.28
C PHE A 57 6.12 0.44 -8.32
N TYR A 58 5.83 -0.81 -8.65
CA TYR A 58 6.23 -1.96 -7.86
C TYR A 58 7.26 -2.78 -8.63
N ILE A 59 8.33 -3.15 -7.95
CA ILE A 59 9.29 -4.12 -8.44
C ILE A 59 8.97 -5.42 -7.71
N ARG A 60 8.57 -6.45 -8.47
CA ARG A 60 8.30 -7.78 -7.92
C ARG A 60 9.25 -8.79 -8.55
N PRO A 61 9.87 -9.64 -7.75
CA PRO A 61 10.66 -10.73 -8.28
C PRO A 61 9.74 -11.72 -9.02
N TYR A 62 10.21 -12.23 -10.15
CA TYR A 62 9.45 -13.17 -10.95
C TYR A 62 10.23 -14.49 -11.07
N ALA A 63 9.60 -15.58 -10.63
CA ALA A 63 10.15 -16.91 -10.86
C ALA A 63 10.13 -17.23 -12.37
N GLN A 64 11.27 -17.62 -12.92
CA GLN A 64 11.33 -18.05 -14.31
C GLN A 64 10.80 -19.48 -14.41
N MET A 65 9.76 -19.68 -15.22
CA MET A 65 9.29 -21.02 -15.58
C MET A 65 10.12 -21.55 -16.74
N THR A 66 10.77 -22.68 -16.54
CA THR A 66 11.50 -23.42 -17.59
C THR A 66 10.75 -24.67 -17.95
N LEU A 67 10.64 -24.95 -19.25
CA LEU A 67 10.06 -26.17 -19.73
C LEU A 67 11.21 -27.16 -20.09
N GLU A 68 11.46 -28.15 -19.23
CA GLU A 68 12.42 -29.21 -19.48
C GLU A 68 11.70 -30.56 -19.62
N ASP A 69 11.94 -31.28 -20.71
CA ASP A 69 11.33 -32.56 -21.00
C ASP A 69 9.79 -32.61 -20.95
N GLY A 70 9.13 -31.49 -21.27
CA GLY A 70 7.67 -31.34 -21.20
C GLY A 70 7.10 -31.14 -19.80
N VAL A 71 7.96 -30.95 -18.80
CA VAL A 71 7.59 -30.61 -17.44
C VAL A 71 7.89 -29.14 -17.19
N LEU A 72 6.88 -28.40 -16.71
CA LEU A 72 7.06 -27.02 -16.25
C LEU A 72 7.77 -27.06 -14.90
N ASN A 73 9.00 -26.56 -14.87
CA ASN A 73 9.76 -26.36 -13.65
C ASN A 73 9.69 -24.87 -13.28
N GLU A 74 9.23 -24.58 -12.09
CA GLU A 74 9.25 -23.24 -11.51
C GLU A 74 10.62 -23.01 -10.86
N GLY A 75 11.36 -22.04 -11.38
CA GLY A 75 12.61 -21.59 -10.77
C GLY A 75 12.35 -20.77 -9.51
N THR A 76 13.36 -20.63 -8.67
CA THR A 76 13.27 -19.74 -7.51
C THR A 76 13.24 -18.29 -7.98
N ALA A 77 12.29 -17.50 -7.47
CA ALA A 77 12.27 -16.06 -7.73
C ALA A 77 13.55 -15.42 -7.16
N PRO A 78 14.20 -14.50 -7.90
CA PRO A 78 15.36 -13.80 -7.36
C PRO A 78 14.97 -12.91 -6.20
N VAL A 79 15.81 -12.83 -5.18
CA VAL A 79 15.62 -11.90 -4.07
C VAL A 79 16.02 -10.49 -4.53
N ILE A 80 15.18 -9.49 -4.23
CA ILE A 80 15.53 -8.09 -4.45
C ILE A 80 16.50 -7.70 -3.33
N SER A 81 17.77 -7.51 -3.67
CA SER A 81 18.79 -7.11 -2.72
C SER A 81 18.77 -5.60 -2.48
N GLU A 82 19.33 -5.14 -1.36
CA GLU A 82 19.53 -3.71 -1.08
C GLU A 82 20.33 -3.03 -2.20
N GLN A 83 21.34 -3.71 -2.75
CA GLN A 83 22.11 -3.21 -3.88
C GLN A 83 21.23 -2.94 -5.11
N SER A 84 20.25 -3.82 -5.39
CA SER A 84 19.30 -3.62 -6.50
C SER A 84 18.40 -2.41 -6.26
N ILE A 85 18.03 -2.15 -5.02
CA ILE A 85 17.23 -0.99 -4.62
C ILE A 85 18.05 0.29 -4.83
N ASP A 86 19.29 0.30 -4.35
CA ASP A 86 20.20 1.43 -4.50
C ASP A 86 20.46 1.77 -5.97
N GLU A 87 20.68 0.76 -6.83
CA GLU A 87 20.83 0.95 -8.27
C GLU A 87 19.59 1.61 -8.93
N VAL A 88 18.39 1.23 -8.50
CA VAL A 88 17.14 1.84 -8.99
C VAL A 88 17.03 3.29 -8.53
N ILE A 89 17.34 3.56 -7.26
CA ILE A 89 17.30 4.90 -6.69
C ILE A 89 18.32 5.82 -7.39
N ASP A 90 19.55 5.36 -7.56
CA ASP A 90 20.62 6.11 -8.22
C ASP A 90 20.29 6.40 -9.70
N THR A 91 19.76 5.40 -10.41
CA THR A 91 19.32 5.54 -11.81
C THR A 91 18.16 6.50 -11.98
N SER A 92 17.35 6.68 -10.93
CA SER A 92 16.19 7.58 -10.95
C SER A 92 16.56 9.08 -10.94
N GLU A 93 17.83 9.43 -10.78
CA GLU A 93 18.32 10.82 -10.74
C GLU A 93 17.54 11.71 -9.75
N GLY A 94 17.12 11.15 -8.61
CA GLY A 94 16.38 11.87 -7.58
C GLY A 94 14.88 12.04 -7.86
N GLN A 95 14.33 11.32 -8.84
CA GLN A 95 12.89 11.30 -9.08
C GLN A 95 12.12 10.44 -8.07
N VAL A 96 12.75 9.44 -7.44
CA VAL A 96 12.19 8.66 -6.35
C VAL A 96 12.19 9.52 -5.09
N LYS A 97 11.01 9.85 -4.58
CA LYS A 97 10.84 10.65 -3.36
C LYS A 97 10.86 9.80 -2.09
N ALA A 98 10.30 8.62 -2.16
CA ALA A 98 10.23 7.64 -1.09
C ALA A 98 10.08 6.25 -1.68
N TYR A 99 10.52 5.25 -0.95
CA TYR A 99 10.33 3.85 -1.30
C TYR A 99 10.03 3.02 -0.06
N ASN A 100 9.38 1.89 -0.26
CA ASN A 100 9.13 0.89 0.75
C ASN A 100 9.60 -0.47 0.26
N THR A 101 9.92 -1.34 1.21
CA THR A 101 10.20 -2.76 0.97
C THR A 101 9.17 -3.57 1.75
N GLU A 102 8.71 -4.68 1.20
CA GLU A 102 7.75 -5.55 1.86
C GLU A 102 8.25 -7.00 1.79
N HIS A 103 8.38 -7.62 2.95
CA HIS A 103 8.68 -9.03 3.12
C HIS A 103 7.56 -9.66 3.93
N TYR A 104 7.17 -10.87 3.54
CA TYR A 104 6.05 -11.57 4.15
C TYR A 104 6.54 -12.81 4.89
N GLY A 105 5.99 -13.02 6.05
CA GLY A 105 6.27 -14.17 6.89
C GLY A 105 5.15 -14.42 7.89
N TYR A 106 5.41 -15.31 8.82
CA TYR A 106 4.49 -15.63 9.90
C TYR A 106 5.23 -15.63 11.23
N ALA A 107 4.54 -15.20 12.28
CA ALA A 107 5.08 -15.24 13.62
C ALA A 107 4.06 -15.77 14.63
N LYS A 108 4.58 -16.35 15.70
CA LYS A 108 3.85 -16.78 16.88
C LYS A 108 4.33 -16.01 18.10
N SER A 109 3.49 -15.99 19.13
CA SER A 109 3.85 -15.51 20.45
C SER A 109 3.08 -16.31 21.51
N GLU A 110 3.71 -16.59 22.62
CA GLU A 110 3.01 -17.14 23.78
C GLU A 110 2.17 -16.08 24.51
N GLN A 111 2.43 -14.80 24.22
CA GLN A 111 1.77 -13.65 24.83
C GLN A 111 0.59 -13.14 23.99
N ILE A 112 0.41 -13.67 22.77
CA ILE A 112 -0.67 -13.27 21.87
C ILE A 112 -1.57 -14.46 21.57
N HIS A 113 -2.84 -14.29 21.84
CA HIS A 113 -3.90 -15.16 21.32
C HIS A 113 -4.46 -14.52 20.06
N PHE A 114 -4.15 -15.11 18.90
CA PHE A 114 -4.66 -14.62 17.62
C PHE A 114 -6.17 -14.94 17.48
N LEU A 115 -6.90 -14.05 16.82
CA LEU A 115 -8.34 -14.23 16.62
C LEU A 115 -8.61 -15.46 15.75
N PRO A 116 -9.38 -16.44 16.25
CA PRO A 116 -9.54 -17.73 15.59
C PRO A 116 -10.18 -17.59 14.21
N GLY A 117 -9.68 -18.33 13.24
CA GLY A 117 -10.18 -18.43 11.89
C GLY A 117 -10.80 -19.78 11.58
N ALA A 118 -11.04 -20.04 10.28
CA ALA A 118 -11.52 -21.34 9.84
C ALA A 118 -10.45 -22.42 10.05
N GLY A 119 -10.86 -23.56 10.61
CA GLY A 119 -9.94 -24.66 10.91
C GLY A 119 -8.95 -24.38 12.04
N ASP A 120 -9.32 -23.49 12.96
CA ASP A 120 -8.51 -23.11 14.09
C ASP A 120 -8.11 -24.32 14.95
N ASN A 121 -6.83 -24.36 15.32
CA ASN A 121 -6.25 -25.33 16.22
C ASN A 121 -5.01 -24.71 16.91
N GLU A 122 -4.42 -25.40 17.89
CA GLU A 122 -3.29 -24.88 18.65
C GLU A 122 -2.07 -24.54 17.78
N ALA A 123 -1.84 -25.30 16.69
CA ALA A 123 -0.73 -25.03 15.76
C ALA A 123 -1.01 -23.82 14.86
N SER A 124 -2.27 -23.45 14.64
CA SER A 124 -2.66 -22.31 13.79
C SER A 124 -2.64 -20.96 14.52
N ASN A 125 -2.32 -20.91 15.84
CA ASN A 125 -2.21 -19.67 16.60
C ASN A 125 -1.00 -18.84 16.16
N MET A 126 -1.09 -18.22 14.99
CA MET A 126 -0.07 -17.40 14.38
C MET A 126 -0.68 -16.25 13.59
N GLY A 127 0.09 -15.18 13.38
CA GLY A 127 -0.27 -14.04 12.56
C GLY A 127 0.65 -13.90 11.35
N GLN A 128 0.11 -13.33 10.28
CA GLN A 128 0.92 -12.90 9.15
C GLN A 128 1.71 -11.65 9.55
N VAL A 129 3.01 -11.65 9.26
CA VAL A 129 3.89 -10.51 9.48
C VAL A 129 4.29 -9.94 8.12
N THR A 130 4.10 -8.64 7.95
CA THR A 130 4.64 -7.89 6.83
C THR A 130 5.73 -6.97 7.36
N ALA A 131 6.98 -7.33 7.08
CA ALA A 131 8.11 -6.48 7.40
C ALA A 131 8.25 -5.39 6.35
N VAL A 132 8.32 -4.14 6.78
CA VAL A 132 8.29 -2.95 5.93
C VAL A 132 9.36 -1.95 6.37
N ARG A 133 9.85 -1.17 5.42
CA ARG A 133 10.74 -0.04 5.74
C ARG A 133 9.95 1.15 6.32
N ASP A 134 8.77 1.43 5.75
CA ASP A 134 7.87 2.50 6.20
C ASP A 134 6.42 2.05 6.02
N SER A 135 5.75 1.74 7.13
CA SER A 135 4.38 1.21 7.06
C SER A 135 3.37 2.21 6.47
N LYS A 136 3.64 3.51 6.56
CA LYS A 136 2.79 4.54 5.95
C LYS A 136 2.72 4.44 4.43
N LEU A 137 3.75 3.86 3.80
CA LEU A 137 3.86 3.71 2.35
C LEU A 137 3.28 2.40 1.82
N THR A 138 2.71 1.54 2.67
CA THR A 138 2.01 0.35 2.21
C THR A 138 0.67 0.70 1.59
N ASP A 139 0.21 -0.10 0.63
CA ASP A 139 -1.03 0.14 -0.10
C ASP A 139 -2.24 0.34 0.81
N VAL A 140 -2.35 -0.48 1.83
CA VAL A 140 -3.50 -0.47 2.76
C VAL A 140 -3.60 0.83 3.56
N PHE A 141 -2.46 1.44 3.93
CA PHE A 141 -2.47 2.74 4.60
C PHE A 141 -2.60 3.90 3.60
N LEU A 142 -2.01 3.79 2.41
CA LEU A 142 -2.14 4.81 1.36
C LEU A 142 -3.57 4.92 0.81
N ASN A 143 -4.27 3.79 0.72
CA ASN A 143 -5.65 3.71 0.24
C ASN A 143 -6.68 3.91 1.36
N GLU A 144 -6.23 4.20 2.58
CA GLU A 144 -7.10 4.38 3.76
C GLU A 144 -7.96 3.14 4.08
N GLU A 145 -7.51 1.94 3.66
CA GLU A 145 -8.13 0.67 4.06
C GLU A 145 -7.80 0.34 5.52
N TYR A 146 -6.63 0.80 6.00
CA TYR A 146 -6.21 0.76 7.38
C TYR A 146 -5.92 2.16 7.90
N THR A 147 -6.38 2.45 9.11
CA THR A 147 -6.19 3.73 9.77
C THR A 147 -5.41 3.56 11.07
N LEU A 148 -4.35 4.34 11.26
CA LEU A 148 -3.60 4.36 12.52
C LEU A 148 -4.44 5.03 13.62
N LEU A 149 -4.78 4.31 14.70
CA LEU A 149 -5.57 4.80 15.83
C LEU A 149 -4.72 5.37 16.95
N ALA A 150 -3.59 4.75 17.24
CA ALA A 150 -2.70 5.14 18.34
C ALA A 150 -1.24 4.92 17.97
N GLY A 151 -0.34 5.68 18.60
CA GLY A 151 1.09 5.56 18.37
C GLY A 151 1.56 6.16 17.04
N ARG A 152 2.46 5.48 16.36
CA ARG A 152 3.07 5.92 15.12
C ARG A 152 3.31 4.78 14.13
N HIS A 153 3.52 5.12 12.87
CA HIS A 153 3.97 4.19 11.84
C HIS A 153 5.40 3.68 12.09
N ILE A 154 5.71 2.52 11.53
CA ILE A 154 7.10 2.01 11.38
C ILE A 154 7.87 3.01 10.51
N GLN A 155 9.10 3.28 10.92
CA GLN A 155 10.03 4.18 10.24
C GLN A 155 11.30 3.44 9.82
N PRO A 156 12.05 3.96 8.83
CA PRO A 156 13.23 3.29 8.30
C PRO A 156 14.33 2.93 9.32
N GLU A 157 14.38 3.68 10.42
CA GLU A 157 15.40 3.53 11.46
C GLU A 157 14.95 2.63 12.62
N ASP A 158 13.73 2.08 12.54
CA ASP A 158 13.17 1.22 13.59
C ASP A 158 13.83 -0.16 13.56
N GLU A 159 14.07 -0.70 14.76
CA GLU A 159 14.52 -2.06 15.00
C GLU A 159 13.60 -2.72 16.05
N ASN A 160 13.12 -3.93 15.77
CA ASN A 160 12.24 -4.71 16.61
C ASN A 160 10.98 -3.94 17.05
N LYS A 161 10.36 -3.24 16.09
CA LYS A 161 9.13 -2.48 16.30
C LYS A 161 8.00 -3.08 15.48
N ILE A 162 6.79 -3.09 16.07
CA ILE A 162 5.61 -3.64 15.41
C ILE A 162 4.40 -2.71 15.51
N LEU A 163 3.51 -2.84 14.51
CA LEU A 163 2.12 -2.39 14.59
C LEU A 163 1.21 -3.60 14.63
N ILE A 164 0.16 -3.53 15.44
CA ILE A 164 -0.88 -4.55 15.54
C ILE A 164 -2.26 -3.94 15.27
N SER A 165 -3.24 -4.79 14.94
CA SER A 165 -4.61 -4.33 14.79
C SER A 165 -5.25 -3.97 16.13
N ALA A 166 -6.28 -3.14 16.10
CA ALA A 166 -7.06 -2.77 17.29
C ALA A 166 -7.79 -3.97 17.88
N GLU A 167 -8.26 -4.88 17.02
CA GLU A 167 -8.93 -6.11 17.42
C GLU A 167 -7.97 -7.04 18.16
N LEU A 168 -6.74 -7.22 17.63
CA LEU A 168 -5.71 -8.05 18.28
C LEU A 168 -5.26 -7.43 19.60
N ALA A 169 -5.10 -6.09 19.63
CA ALA A 169 -4.78 -5.35 20.85
C ALA A 169 -5.86 -5.52 21.93
N ALA A 170 -7.13 -5.40 21.55
CA ALA A 170 -8.26 -5.53 22.47
C ALA A 170 -8.37 -6.96 23.03
N GLU A 171 -8.24 -8.00 22.18
CA GLU A 171 -8.31 -9.41 22.60
C GLU A 171 -7.25 -9.75 23.64
N ASN A 172 -6.04 -9.18 23.49
CA ASN A 172 -4.90 -9.49 24.37
C ASN A 172 -4.62 -8.41 25.42
N SER A 173 -5.44 -7.37 25.52
CA SER A 173 -5.25 -6.22 26.43
C SER A 173 -3.87 -5.56 26.27
N LEU A 174 -3.46 -5.34 25.01
CA LEU A 174 -2.17 -4.75 24.66
C LEU A 174 -2.33 -3.27 24.32
N GLU A 175 -1.29 -2.51 24.68
CA GLU A 175 -1.22 -1.06 24.43
C GLU A 175 0.07 -0.68 23.71
N VAL A 176 0.13 0.54 23.17
CA VAL A 176 1.37 1.09 22.60
C VAL A 176 2.43 1.24 23.70
N GLY A 177 3.62 0.70 23.46
CA GLY A 177 4.75 0.64 24.38
C GLY A 177 4.92 -0.72 25.05
N ASP A 178 3.96 -1.65 24.91
CA ASP A 178 4.12 -3.00 25.41
C ASP A 178 5.19 -3.76 24.61
N VAL A 179 5.90 -4.64 25.31
CA VAL A 179 6.95 -5.48 24.73
C VAL A 179 6.48 -6.93 24.70
N LEU A 180 6.61 -7.54 23.54
CA LEU A 180 6.22 -8.92 23.27
C LEU A 180 7.43 -9.72 22.81
N THR A 181 7.31 -11.03 22.89
CA THR A 181 8.29 -11.95 22.32
C THR A 181 7.67 -12.66 21.11
N LEU A 182 8.25 -12.48 19.93
CA LEU A 182 7.86 -13.18 18.71
C LEU A 182 8.87 -14.28 18.38
N THR A 183 8.35 -15.35 17.77
CA THR A 183 9.15 -16.40 17.16
C THR A 183 8.64 -16.70 15.75
N HIS A 184 9.50 -17.17 14.88
CA HIS A 184 9.14 -17.52 13.52
C HIS A 184 8.11 -18.67 13.50
N ALA A 185 7.15 -18.58 12.63
CA ALA A 185 6.21 -19.66 12.31
C ALA A 185 6.28 -19.98 10.82
N GLY A 186 6.31 -21.25 10.48
CA GLY A 186 6.27 -21.72 9.10
C GLY A 186 4.90 -22.28 8.74
N LEU A 187 4.48 -22.08 7.48
CA LEU A 187 3.34 -22.79 6.88
C LEU A 187 3.90 -23.82 5.90
N ASP A 188 3.67 -25.11 6.15
CA ASP A 188 3.90 -26.11 5.10
C ASP A 188 2.68 -26.14 4.17
N GLN A 189 2.89 -25.68 2.93
CA GLN A 189 1.83 -25.63 1.92
C GLN A 189 1.51 -26.98 1.28
N ARG A 190 2.34 -28.03 1.52
CA ARG A 190 2.22 -29.31 0.79
C ARG A 190 0.98 -30.11 1.17
N ASP A 191 0.60 -30.09 2.44
CA ASP A 191 -0.49 -30.92 2.95
C ASP A 191 -1.72 -30.14 3.41
N ARG A 192 -1.74 -28.79 3.26
CA ARG A 192 -2.79 -27.89 3.81
C ARG A 192 -2.98 -28.03 5.34
N GLU A 193 -2.10 -28.74 6.00
CA GLU A 193 -2.01 -28.78 7.44
C GLU A 193 -1.01 -27.74 7.91
N TYR A 194 -1.40 -26.95 8.90
CA TYR A 194 -0.48 -26.07 9.61
C TYR A 194 0.48 -26.95 10.39
N ILE A 195 1.63 -27.25 9.80
CA ILE A 195 2.66 -27.97 10.50
C ILE A 195 3.40 -26.93 11.31
N ASP A 196 3.46 -27.18 12.61
CA ASP A 196 4.33 -26.46 13.52
C ASP A 196 5.79 -26.89 13.22
N THR A 197 6.34 -26.39 12.12
CA THR A 197 7.76 -26.53 11.84
C THR A 197 8.52 -25.63 12.81
N ILE A 198 8.55 -26.04 14.06
CA ILE A 198 9.47 -25.44 15.02
C ILE A 198 10.84 -25.96 14.62
N PRO A 199 11.74 -25.09 14.14
CA PRO A 199 13.13 -25.49 13.92
C PRO A 199 13.69 -26.00 15.26
N GLU A 200 14.64 -26.93 15.21
CA GLU A 200 15.33 -27.43 16.41
C GLU A 200 15.93 -26.30 17.28
N LYS A 201 16.02 -25.10 16.71
CA LYS A 201 16.53 -23.89 17.34
C LYS A 201 15.50 -22.76 17.17
N THR A 202 14.59 -22.65 18.12
CA THR A 202 13.62 -21.55 18.16
C THR A 202 14.30 -20.27 18.59
N VAL A 203 14.22 -19.24 17.77
CA VAL A 203 14.70 -17.89 18.09
C VAL A 203 13.54 -17.04 18.56
N PHE A 204 13.76 -16.37 19.66
CA PHE A 204 12.83 -15.44 20.27
C PHE A 204 13.36 -14.02 20.13
N VAL A 205 12.56 -13.12 19.59
CA VAL A 205 12.89 -11.71 19.42
C VAL A 205 11.91 -10.87 20.23
N GLU A 206 12.43 -10.02 21.10
CA GLU A 206 11.62 -9.03 21.80
C GLU A 206 11.29 -7.87 20.87
N VAL A 207 10.01 -7.51 20.78
CA VAL A 207 9.48 -6.45 19.93
C VAL A 207 8.62 -5.50 20.74
N GLU A 208 8.65 -4.22 20.42
CA GLU A 208 7.80 -3.18 21.03
C GLU A 208 6.66 -2.79 20.10
N ILE A 209 5.46 -2.68 20.64
CA ILE A 209 4.29 -2.14 19.92
C ILE A 209 4.42 -0.63 19.83
N VAL A 210 4.66 -0.10 18.63
CA VAL A 210 4.78 1.35 18.40
C VAL A 210 3.51 1.98 17.85
N GLY A 211 2.56 1.17 17.38
CA GLY A 211 1.28 1.67 16.89
C GLY A 211 0.20 0.61 16.82
N ILE A 212 -1.03 1.08 16.88
CA ILE A 212 -2.26 0.28 16.76
C ILE A 212 -3.07 0.84 15.61
N PHE A 213 -3.49 -0.02 14.68
CA PHE A 213 -4.28 0.36 13.51
C PHE A 213 -5.63 -0.34 13.50
N GLN A 214 -6.59 0.25 12.80
CA GLN A 214 -7.92 -0.30 12.53
C GLN A 214 -8.00 -0.76 11.08
N CYS A 215 -8.64 -1.92 10.86
CA CYS A 215 -8.94 -2.45 9.53
C CYS A 215 -10.31 -1.95 9.09
N ASP A 216 -10.38 -0.85 8.31
CA ASP A 216 -11.66 -0.21 7.97
C ASP A 216 -12.38 -0.86 6.77
N GLY A 217 -11.70 -1.66 5.95
CA GLY A 217 -12.23 -2.19 4.69
C GLY A 217 -12.18 -3.70 4.50
N ALA A 218 -11.39 -4.39 5.29
CA ALA A 218 -11.22 -5.83 5.15
C ALA A 218 -12.29 -6.58 5.96
N ALA A 219 -13.42 -6.88 5.33
CA ALA A 219 -14.31 -7.91 5.87
C ALA A 219 -13.57 -9.25 5.80
N ASP A 220 -13.05 -9.71 6.94
CA ASP A 220 -12.52 -11.07 7.04
C ASP A 220 -13.58 -12.05 6.56
N SER A 221 -13.23 -12.88 5.57
CA SER A 221 -14.10 -13.98 5.17
C SER A 221 -14.26 -14.93 6.36
N ALA A 222 -15.48 -15.45 6.56
CA ALA A 222 -15.71 -16.48 7.57
C ALA A 222 -14.83 -17.74 7.34
N ASP A 223 -14.36 -17.92 6.11
CA ASP A 223 -13.51 -19.04 5.71
C ASP A 223 -12.00 -18.70 5.76
N SER A 224 -11.61 -17.49 6.21
CA SER A 224 -10.20 -17.13 6.35
C SER A 224 -9.55 -17.92 7.48
N PRO A 225 -8.38 -18.54 7.25
CA PRO A 225 -7.62 -19.16 8.33
C PRO A 225 -7.13 -18.11 9.32
N THR A 226 -6.79 -18.52 10.55
CA THR A 226 -6.32 -17.62 11.61
C THR A 226 -5.24 -16.65 11.14
N ALA A 227 -4.18 -17.16 10.50
CA ALA A 227 -3.08 -16.31 10.00
C ALA A 227 -3.47 -15.41 8.83
N GLY A 228 -4.55 -15.72 8.12
CA GLY A 228 -5.02 -14.93 6.95
C GLY A 228 -6.02 -13.84 7.30
N LYS A 229 -6.42 -13.69 8.57
CA LYS A 229 -7.31 -12.63 9.00
C LYS A 229 -6.59 -11.29 9.03
N ALA A 230 -7.23 -10.25 8.50
CA ALA A 230 -6.72 -8.88 8.55
C ALA A 230 -6.47 -8.41 9.99
N ALA A 231 -7.33 -8.81 10.91
CA ALA A 231 -7.20 -8.51 12.33
C ALA A 231 -5.96 -9.15 12.99
N ASN A 232 -5.40 -10.23 12.42
CA ASN A 232 -4.20 -10.91 12.91
C ASN A 232 -2.92 -10.45 12.18
N HIS A 233 -3.03 -9.43 11.34
CA HIS A 233 -1.90 -8.90 10.60
C HIS A 233 -1.01 -8.04 11.50
N ILE A 234 0.30 -8.26 11.42
CA ILE A 234 1.34 -7.52 12.13
C ILE A 234 2.21 -6.84 11.09
N TYR A 235 2.44 -5.54 11.22
CA TYR A 235 3.49 -4.85 10.48
C TYR A 235 4.72 -4.74 11.37
N SER A 236 5.88 -5.03 10.82
CA SER A 236 7.15 -4.91 11.54
C SER A 236 8.15 -4.07 10.75
N ASP A 237 9.23 -3.67 11.41
CA ASP A 237 10.39 -3.13 10.70
C ASP A 237 11.02 -4.19 9.78
N SER A 238 11.80 -3.72 8.80
CA SER A 238 12.39 -4.56 7.75
C SER A 238 13.37 -5.61 8.24
N HIS A 239 13.95 -5.43 9.43
CA HIS A 239 14.98 -6.32 9.98
C HIS A 239 14.41 -7.51 10.76
N LEU A 240 13.18 -7.37 11.28
CA LEU A 240 12.61 -8.37 12.16
C LEU A 240 12.51 -9.77 11.51
N LEU A 241 11.96 -9.87 10.30
CA LEU A 241 11.82 -11.17 9.63
C LEU A 241 13.17 -11.77 9.24
N VAL A 242 14.14 -10.95 8.87
CA VAL A 242 15.52 -11.39 8.60
C VAL A 242 16.13 -11.94 9.88
N ASN A 243 16.02 -11.22 10.99
CA ASN A 243 16.51 -11.67 12.29
C ASN A 243 15.86 -12.99 12.75
N LEU A 244 14.55 -13.16 12.47
CA LEU A 244 13.83 -14.39 12.79
C LEU A 244 14.25 -15.57 11.89
N GLN A 245 14.65 -15.31 10.64
CA GLN A 245 15.01 -16.34 9.65
C GLN A 245 16.50 -16.69 9.64
N GLU A 246 17.39 -15.70 9.64
CA GLU A 246 18.84 -15.92 9.57
C GLU A 246 19.40 -16.67 10.79
N GLN A 247 18.81 -16.46 11.96
CA GLN A 247 19.21 -17.18 13.16
C GLN A 247 18.77 -18.65 13.15
N GLN A 248 17.98 -19.09 12.15
CA GLN A 248 17.61 -20.50 11.97
C GLN A 248 18.63 -21.27 11.14
N GLU A 249 19.37 -20.59 10.25
CA GLU A 249 20.34 -21.23 9.34
C GLU A 249 21.77 -21.33 9.94
N GLY A 250 22.04 -20.70 11.06
CA GLY A 250 23.34 -20.71 11.78
C GLY A 250 23.34 -21.62 13.00
#